data_85e81394025d2c8e4cd61298d16c69b9
#
_entry.id   85e81394025d2c8e4cd61298d16c69b9
#
_cell.length_a   1.000
_cell.length_b   1.000
_cell.length_c   1.000
_cell.angle_alpha   90.00
_cell.angle_beta   90.00
_cell.angle_gamma   90.00
#
_symmetry.space_group_name_H-M   'P 1'
#
loop_
_entity.id
_entity.type
_entity.pdbx_description
1 polymer ?
#
loop_
_entity_poly.entity_id
_entity_poly.type
_entity_poly.pdbx_seq_one_letter_code
_entity_poly.pdbx_strand_id
1 'polypeptide(L)'
;MPFVESRCASDSGAAYLPHTHPTLSVGAVDSGHSVFGTEAGTVRLSPGDVVVIPAGQVHACNPEPERRWSYQMLHIDAAWADAVLAAHGAAPALPAALARVRITSAADTYAALCALNRLLFSAAPCARKEAALASFVAALLGGADPRQTVRAPRLPAGRARLARIVATLRERHAEPLPLAEMARGAGMSRYQLIRAFRAETGMTPHAYQLDQRINHARRLLRAGGAPADIAQDLGFSDQSHFQRAFKQRVALTPRGFQHRAG
;
A
#
# COMPACT_ATOMS: atom_id res chain seq x y z
N MET A 1 -17.56 7.78 -0.07
CA MET A 1 -16.80 8.17 -1.27
C MET A 1 -16.00 6.96 -1.72
N PRO A 2 -16.23 6.41 -2.91
CA PRO A 2 -15.64 5.13 -3.32
C PRO A 2 -14.13 5.18 -3.56
N PHE A 3 -13.59 6.39 -3.76
CA PHE A 3 -12.18 6.64 -4.11
C PHE A 3 -11.26 6.89 -2.91
N VAL A 4 -11.77 6.85 -1.67
CA VAL A 4 -10.96 7.01 -0.46
C VAL A 4 -11.44 6.09 0.66
N GLU A 5 -10.47 5.48 1.36
CA GLU A 5 -10.67 4.79 2.63
C GLU A 5 -9.80 5.47 3.67
N SER A 6 -10.41 5.87 4.80
CA SER A 6 -9.69 6.39 5.96
C SER A 6 -9.74 5.37 7.09
N ARG A 7 -8.59 5.20 7.75
CA ARG A 7 -8.43 4.30 8.88
C ARG A 7 -7.64 4.99 9.99
N CYS A 8 -8.15 4.89 11.21
CA CYS A 8 -7.41 5.26 12.41
C CYS A 8 -7.26 4.03 13.31
N ALA A 9 -6.11 3.87 13.91
CA ALA A 9 -5.84 2.85 14.90
C ALA A 9 -5.21 3.49 16.14
N SER A 10 -5.77 3.16 17.30
CA SER A 10 -5.27 3.63 18.59
C SER A 10 -4.68 2.45 19.35
N ASP A 11 -3.53 2.66 19.96
CA ASP A 11 -2.84 1.68 20.80
C ASP A 11 -2.74 0.30 20.17
N SER A 12 -2.29 0.25 18.90
CA SER A 12 -2.22 -0.97 18.10
C SER A 12 -0.86 -1.67 18.26
N GLY A 13 -0.88 -2.97 18.56
CA GLY A 13 0.28 -3.86 18.47
C GLY A 13 0.27 -4.71 17.19
N ALA A 14 -0.61 -4.42 16.24
CA ALA A 14 -0.71 -5.20 15.02
C ALA A 14 0.55 -5.06 14.16
N ALA A 15 1.10 -6.19 13.72
CA ALA A 15 2.22 -6.27 12.80
C ALA A 15 1.77 -6.82 11.44
N TYR A 16 2.35 -6.28 10.39
CA TYR A 16 2.03 -6.59 8.99
C TYR A 16 3.22 -7.21 8.30
N LEU A 17 2.99 -8.27 7.54
CA LEU A 17 3.97 -8.72 6.56
C LEU A 17 4.13 -7.65 5.46
N PRO A 18 5.28 -7.63 4.74
CA PRO A 18 5.43 -6.80 3.56
C PRO A 18 4.25 -6.98 2.60
N HIS A 19 3.66 -5.88 2.17
CA HIS A 19 2.45 -5.85 1.34
C HIS A 19 2.42 -4.62 0.42
N THR A 20 1.47 -4.60 -0.51
CA THR A 20 1.19 -3.46 -1.38
C THR A 20 -0.24 -2.99 -1.22
N HIS A 21 -0.51 -1.78 -1.68
CA HIS A 21 -1.87 -1.28 -1.91
C HIS A 21 -2.00 -0.83 -3.38
N PRO A 22 -3.16 -1.04 -4.02
CA PRO A 22 -3.42 -0.48 -5.36
C PRO A 22 -3.66 1.04 -5.33
N THR A 23 -3.62 1.65 -4.15
CA THR A 23 -3.93 3.05 -3.85
C THR A 23 -2.66 3.83 -3.54
N LEU A 24 -2.69 5.14 -3.77
CA LEU A 24 -1.82 6.08 -3.08
C LEU A 24 -2.17 6.03 -1.59
N SER A 25 -1.18 5.82 -0.72
CA SER A 25 -1.42 5.76 0.72
C SER A 25 -0.69 6.87 1.44
N VAL A 26 -1.37 7.54 2.38
CA VAL A 26 -0.79 8.60 3.21
C VAL A 26 -1.04 8.23 4.67
N GLY A 27 0.03 7.98 5.41
CA GLY A 27 -0.03 7.62 6.82
C GLY A 27 0.66 8.62 7.72
N ALA A 28 0.20 8.74 8.96
CA ALA A 28 0.87 9.51 10.01
C ALA A 28 0.93 8.75 11.32
N VAL A 29 2.01 8.94 12.06
CA VAL A 29 2.16 8.43 13.43
C VAL A 29 1.57 9.45 14.40
N ASP A 30 0.58 9.04 15.19
CA ASP A 30 -0.03 9.91 16.23
C ASP A 30 0.66 9.74 17.59
N SER A 31 1.03 8.49 17.94
CA SER A 31 1.76 8.20 19.19
C SER A 31 2.55 6.89 19.06
N GLY A 32 3.55 6.72 19.90
CA GLY A 32 4.49 5.61 19.80
C GLY A 32 5.43 5.78 18.61
N HIS A 33 6.05 4.68 18.17
CA HIS A 33 7.00 4.69 17.04
C HIS A 33 6.72 3.52 16.12
N SER A 34 7.04 3.70 14.84
CA SER A 34 6.91 2.65 13.84
C SER A 34 8.22 2.45 13.08
N VAL A 35 8.50 1.20 12.73
CA VAL A 35 9.56 0.85 11.78
C VAL A 35 8.92 0.70 10.41
N PHE A 36 9.20 1.65 9.53
CA PHE A 36 8.79 1.64 8.13
C PHE A 36 9.87 0.98 7.29
N GLY A 37 9.53 -0.10 6.61
CA GLY A 37 10.45 -0.89 5.79
C GLY A 37 10.04 -0.93 4.32
N THR A 38 11.03 -0.86 3.43
CA THR A 38 10.93 -1.10 1.99
C THR A 38 12.12 -1.95 1.54
N GLU A 39 12.21 -2.26 0.25
CA GLU A 39 13.40 -2.90 -0.35
C GLU A 39 14.68 -2.04 -0.21
N ALA A 40 14.52 -0.72 -0.04
CA ALA A 40 15.65 0.20 0.11
C ALA A 40 16.20 0.27 1.55
N GLY A 41 15.50 -0.35 2.51
CA GLY A 41 15.88 -0.35 3.92
C GLY A 41 14.74 0.02 4.86
N THR A 42 15.08 0.33 6.10
CA THR A 42 14.13 0.68 7.17
C THR A 42 14.38 2.08 7.69
N VAL A 43 13.29 2.77 8.06
CA VAL A 43 13.30 4.09 8.70
C VAL A 43 12.40 4.04 9.92
N ARG A 44 12.86 4.61 11.04
CA ARG A 44 12.03 4.80 12.23
C ARG A 44 11.16 6.04 12.05
N LEU A 45 9.86 5.88 12.20
CA LEU A 45 8.89 6.96 12.19
C LEU A 45 8.52 7.33 13.64
N SER A 46 8.42 8.61 13.91
CA SER A 46 8.08 9.21 15.19
C SER A 46 6.73 9.93 15.13
N PRO A 47 6.10 10.27 16.26
CA PRO A 47 4.89 11.07 16.28
C PRO A 47 5.05 12.38 15.48
N GLY A 48 4.08 12.66 14.61
CA GLY A 48 4.11 13.77 13.67
C GLY A 48 4.72 13.47 12.31
N ASP A 49 5.40 12.35 12.13
CA ASP A 49 5.89 11.94 10.81
C ASP A 49 4.73 11.51 9.92
N VAL A 50 4.75 11.98 8.67
CA VAL A 50 3.83 11.61 7.60
C VAL A 50 4.57 10.87 6.51
N VAL A 51 4.07 9.71 6.11
CA VAL A 51 4.61 8.88 5.02
C VAL A 51 3.64 8.85 3.86
N VAL A 52 4.15 9.09 2.65
CA VAL A 52 3.43 8.96 1.38
C VAL A 52 3.97 7.75 0.63
N ILE A 53 3.09 6.79 0.36
CA ILE A 53 3.44 5.50 -0.23
C ILE A 53 2.74 5.38 -1.58
N PRO A 54 3.49 5.29 -2.69
CA PRO A 54 2.93 5.10 -4.03
C PRO A 54 2.11 3.82 -4.17
N ALA A 55 1.17 3.82 -5.09
CA ALA A 55 0.43 2.61 -5.47
C ALA A 55 1.39 1.51 -5.93
N GLY A 56 1.19 0.29 -5.42
CA GLY A 56 2.00 -0.88 -5.75
C GLY A 56 3.39 -0.94 -5.10
N GLN A 57 3.77 0.04 -4.29
CA GLN A 57 5.03 0.01 -3.54
C GLN A 57 4.95 -1.02 -2.41
N VAL A 58 5.89 -1.97 -2.39
CA VAL A 58 6.02 -2.92 -1.27
C VAL A 58 6.56 -2.20 -0.05
N HIS A 59 5.88 -2.37 1.06
CA HIS A 59 6.27 -1.79 2.35
C HIS A 59 5.73 -2.62 3.52
N ALA A 60 6.28 -2.36 4.69
CA ALA A 60 5.71 -2.77 5.97
C ALA A 60 5.85 -1.60 6.95
N CYS A 61 4.81 -1.36 7.76
CA CYS A 61 4.81 -0.31 8.77
C CYS A 61 4.32 -0.93 10.08
N ASN A 62 5.25 -1.18 10.99
CA ASN A 62 5.00 -1.95 12.21
C ASN A 62 5.45 -1.17 13.44
N PRO A 63 4.80 -1.35 14.61
CA PRO A 63 5.35 -0.86 15.86
C PRO A 63 6.74 -1.47 16.11
N GLU A 64 7.55 -0.82 16.92
CA GLU A 64 8.75 -1.44 17.47
C GLU A 64 8.38 -2.72 18.23
N PRO A 65 9.28 -3.73 18.30
CA PRO A 65 9.00 -4.98 18.99
C PRO A 65 8.44 -4.74 20.41
N GLU A 66 7.35 -5.45 20.74
CA GLU A 66 6.65 -5.36 22.03
C GLU A 66 6.10 -3.97 22.38
N ARG A 67 6.11 -3.02 21.44
CA ARG A 67 5.54 -1.68 21.59
C ARG A 67 4.20 -1.57 20.87
N ARG A 68 3.50 -0.51 21.19
CA ARG A 68 2.23 -0.14 20.59
C ARG A 68 2.32 1.27 20.03
N TRP A 69 1.49 1.56 19.04
CA TRP A 69 1.44 2.86 18.39
C TRP A 69 0.02 3.23 17.96
N SER A 70 -0.18 4.51 17.74
CA SER A 70 -1.41 5.01 17.15
C SER A 70 -1.07 5.69 15.82
N TYR A 71 -1.94 5.52 14.84
CA TYR A 71 -1.71 6.05 13.50
C TYR A 71 -3.00 6.32 12.75
N GLN A 72 -2.89 7.20 11.75
CA GLN A 72 -3.91 7.47 10.75
C GLN A 72 -3.41 7.00 9.39
N MET A 73 -4.32 6.51 8.53
CA MET A 73 -3.97 6.05 7.18
C MET A 73 -5.11 6.38 6.22
N LEU A 74 -4.78 7.06 5.12
CA LEU A 74 -5.63 7.26 3.97
C LEU A 74 -5.18 6.35 2.84
N HIS A 75 -6.11 5.69 2.18
CA HIS A 75 -5.91 4.96 0.94
C HIS A 75 -6.75 5.65 -0.14
N ILE A 76 -6.11 6.27 -1.10
CA ILE A 76 -6.72 7.11 -2.13
C ILE A 76 -6.58 6.41 -3.46
N ASP A 77 -7.67 6.30 -4.22
CA ASP A 77 -7.61 5.75 -5.58
C ASP A 77 -6.58 6.49 -6.43
N ALA A 78 -5.69 5.74 -7.07
CA ALA A 78 -4.56 6.33 -7.78
C ALA A 78 -5.01 7.15 -8.99
N ALA A 79 -6.02 6.68 -9.74
CA ALA A 79 -6.52 7.39 -10.90
C ALA A 79 -7.24 8.68 -10.49
N TRP A 80 -7.97 8.66 -9.37
CA TRP A 80 -8.57 9.87 -8.81
C TRP A 80 -7.51 10.88 -8.36
N ALA A 81 -6.45 10.42 -7.68
CA ALA A 81 -5.34 11.28 -7.27
C ALA A 81 -4.63 11.91 -8.48
N ASP A 82 -4.38 11.13 -9.52
CA ASP A 82 -3.79 11.62 -10.79
C ASP A 82 -4.67 12.67 -11.45
N ALA A 83 -6.00 12.48 -11.48
CA ALA A 83 -6.95 13.44 -12.03
C ALA A 83 -6.96 14.76 -11.24
N VAL A 84 -6.93 14.69 -9.88
CA VAL A 84 -6.82 15.87 -9.02
C VAL A 84 -5.57 16.68 -9.34
N LEU A 85 -4.45 16.02 -9.50
CA LEU A 85 -3.16 16.67 -9.75
C LEU A 85 -3.13 17.31 -11.14
N ALA A 86 -3.66 16.65 -12.16
CA ALA A 86 -3.80 17.19 -13.50
C ALA A 86 -4.66 18.47 -13.50
N ALA A 87 -5.77 18.47 -12.73
CA ALA A 87 -6.66 19.64 -12.60
C ALA A 87 -5.99 20.83 -11.88
N HIS A 88 -4.97 20.57 -11.04
CA HIS A 88 -4.23 21.63 -10.32
C HIS A 88 -2.96 22.09 -11.05
N GLY A 89 -2.84 21.80 -12.35
CA GLY A 89 -1.74 22.29 -13.19
C GLY A 89 -0.37 21.68 -12.84
N ALA A 90 -0.36 20.58 -12.12
CA ALA A 90 0.88 19.88 -11.83
C ALA A 90 1.48 19.36 -13.14
N ALA A 91 2.71 19.79 -13.44
CA ALA A 91 3.43 19.41 -14.64
C ALA A 91 3.59 17.88 -14.74
N PRO A 92 3.79 17.30 -15.95
CA PRO A 92 3.96 15.85 -16.16
C PRO A 92 5.15 15.19 -15.44
N ALA A 93 5.90 15.96 -14.65
CA ALA A 93 6.92 15.44 -13.72
C ALA A 93 6.36 14.70 -12.48
N LEU A 94 5.05 14.74 -12.30
CA LEU A 94 4.36 14.09 -11.18
C LEU A 94 4.45 12.57 -11.12
N PRO A 95 4.47 11.82 -12.24
CA PRO A 95 4.74 10.38 -12.18
C PRO A 95 6.02 10.05 -11.43
N ALA A 96 7.03 10.94 -11.45
CA ALA A 96 8.28 10.75 -10.74
C ALA A 96 8.16 11.03 -9.23
N ALA A 97 7.33 12.00 -8.82
CA ALA A 97 7.07 12.29 -7.40
C ALA A 97 6.19 11.21 -6.74
N LEU A 98 5.25 10.62 -7.50
CA LEU A 98 4.43 9.49 -7.09
C LEU A 98 5.14 8.13 -7.23
N ALA A 99 6.31 8.08 -7.85
CA ALA A 99 7.08 6.85 -8.03
C ALA A 99 7.95 6.48 -6.82
N ARG A 100 7.95 7.29 -5.76
CA ARG A 100 8.84 7.12 -4.60
C ARG A 100 8.11 7.35 -3.29
N VAL A 101 8.49 6.56 -2.27
CA VAL A 101 8.09 6.83 -0.89
C VAL A 101 8.66 8.18 -0.45
N ARG A 102 7.83 8.98 0.21
CA ARG A 102 8.23 10.26 0.81
C ARG A 102 7.89 10.25 2.29
N ILE A 103 8.79 10.79 3.10
CA ILE A 103 8.57 10.96 4.54
C ILE A 103 8.83 12.43 4.86
N THR A 104 7.95 13.05 5.62
CA THR A 104 8.07 14.42 6.08
C THR A 104 7.71 14.52 7.56
N SER A 105 8.43 15.36 8.30
CA SER A 105 8.13 15.72 9.68
C SER A 105 7.59 17.17 9.77
N ALA A 106 7.03 17.69 8.65
CA ALA A 106 6.45 19.02 8.63
C ALA A 106 5.15 19.06 9.45
N ALA A 107 5.14 19.87 10.50
CA ALA A 107 4.00 19.98 11.42
C ALA A 107 2.70 20.37 10.70
N ASP A 108 2.79 21.25 9.69
CA ASP A 108 1.64 21.67 8.89
C ASP A 108 1.03 20.51 8.09
N THR A 109 1.86 19.62 7.54
CA THR A 109 1.38 18.43 6.80
C THR A 109 0.65 17.47 7.74
N TYR A 110 1.22 17.21 8.92
CA TYR A 110 0.56 16.40 9.94
C TYR A 110 -0.76 17.00 10.39
N ALA A 111 -0.77 18.30 10.72
CA ALA A 111 -1.98 19.02 11.14
C ALA A 111 -3.07 19.00 10.06
N ALA A 112 -2.70 19.18 8.79
CA ALA A 112 -3.62 19.10 7.64
C ALA A 112 -4.22 17.69 7.49
N LEU A 113 -3.43 16.62 7.63
CA LEU A 113 -3.92 15.25 7.61
C LEU A 113 -4.90 14.97 8.75
N CYS A 114 -4.58 15.42 9.98
CA CYS A 114 -5.46 15.29 11.14
C CYS A 114 -6.79 16.04 10.94
N ALA A 115 -6.75 17.25 10.37
CA ALA A 115 -7.94 18.04 10.07
C ALA A 115 -8.80 17.35 9.00
N LEU A 116 -8.18 16.84 7.93
CA LEU A 116 -8.86 16.10 6.89
C LEU A 116 -9.53 14.84 7.45
N ASN A 117 -8.83 14.04 8.25
CA ASN A 117 -9.40 12.83 8.84
C ASN A 117 -10.61 13.15 9.73
N ARG A 118 -10.53 14.17 10.59
CA ARG A 118 -11.70 14.62 11.37
C ARG A 118 -12.88 14.98 10.48
N LEU A 119 -12.63 15.66 9.35
CA LEU A 119 -13.67 16.02 8.40
C LEU A 119 -14.26 14.77 7.73
N LEU A 120 -13.43 13.82 7.31
CA LEU A 120 -13.88 12.57 6.66
C LEU A 120 -14.80 11.73 7.56
N PHE A 121 -14.52 11.70 8.87
CA PHE A 121 -15.36 11.00 9.86
C PHE A 121 -16.56 11.83 10.36
N SER A 122 -16.69 13.11 9.99
CA SER A 122 -17.82 13.96 10.39
C SER A 122 -19.07 13.70 9.54
N ALA A 123 -20.20 14.31 9.92
CA ALA A 123 -21.43 14.34 9.14
C ALA A 123 -21.42 15.38 7.99
N ALA A 124 -20.28 15.96 7.64
CA ALA A 124 -20.17 16.93 6.56
C ALA A 124 -20.58 16.34 5.20
N PRO A 125 -21.14 17.17 4.29
CA PRO A 125 -21.53 16.74 2.94
C PRO A 125 -20.35 16.14 2.16
N CYS A 126 -20.62 15.13 1.32
CA CYS A 126 -19.59 14.47 0.50
C CYS A 126 -18.79 15.44 -0.36
N ALA A 127 -19.45 16.43 -0.97
CA ALA A 127 -18.78 17.46 -1.77
C ALA A 127 -17.71 18.26 -0.99
N ARG A 128 -17.99 18.58 0.27
CA ARG A 128 -17.02 19.26 1.15
C ARG A 128 -15.83 18.36 1.49
N LYS A 129 -16.10 17.08 1.77
CA LYS A 129 -15.05 16.08 2.03
C LYS A 129 -14.16 15.85 0.82
N GLU A 130 -14.77 15.78 -0.36
CA GLU A 130 -14.04 15.60 -1.63
C GLU A 130 -13.16 16.81 -1.96
N ALA A 131 -13.69 18.03 -1.85
CA ALA A 131 -12.93 19.25 -2.05
C ALA A 131 -11.73 19.38 -1.08
N ALA A 132 -11.93 19.05 0.19
CA ALA A 132 -10.86 19.06 1.19
C ALA A 132 -9.78 17.99 0.89
N LEU A 133 -10.19 16.78 0.46
CA LEU A 133 -9.26 15.73 0.07
C LEU A 133 -8.46 16.14 -1.17
N ALA A 134 -9.11 16.74 -2.19
CA ALA A 134 -8.44 17.22 -3.39
C ALA A 134 -7.40 18.31 -3.07
N SER A 135 -7.77 19.28 -2.25
CA SER A 135 -6.84 20.33 -1.80
C SER A 135 -5.66 19.77 -1.02
N PHE A 136 -5.92 18.79 -0.14
CA PHE A 136 -4.85 18.11 0.62
C PHE A 136 -3.89 17.35 -0.30
N VAL A 137 -4.40 16.59 -1.26
CA VAL A 137 -3.58 15.83 -2.22
C VAL A 137 -2.75 16.77 -3.08
N ALA A 138 -3.35 17.85 -3.58
CA ALA A 138 -2.65 18.86 -4.39
C ALA A 138 -1.52 19.54 -3.59
N ALA A 139 -1.77 19.95 -2.35
CA ALA A 139 -0.75 20.54 -1.48
C ALA A 139 0.37 19.57 -1.11
N LEU A 140 0.01 18.33 -0.75
CA LEU A 140 0.96 17.29 -0.35
C LEU A 140 1.93 16.92 -1.47
N LEU A 141 1.44 16.83 -2.70
CA LEU A 141 2.21 16.37 -3.85
C LEU A 141 2.83 17.51 -4.66
N GLY A 142 2.27 18.72 -4.58
CA GLY A 142 2.83 19.93 -5.18
C GLY A 142 3.97 20.57 -4.35
N GLY A 143 4.17 20.16 -3.09
CA GLY A 143 5.21 20.72 -2.21
C GLY A 143 6.63 20.25 -2.56
N ALA A 144 7.58 21.18 -2.47
CA ALA A 144 8.96 21.00 -2.97
C ALA A 144 9.94 20.26 -2.02
N ASP A 145 9.59 20.00 -0.74
CA ASP A 145 10.60 19.52 0.23
C ASP A 145 10.20 18.24 0.98
N PRO A 146 10.49 17.06 0.42
CA PRO A 146 10.52 15.84 1.22
C PRO A 146 11.88 15.74 1.93
N ARG A 147 11.90 15.86 3.27
CA ARG A 147 13.14 15.76 4.09
C ARG A 147 13.82 14.39 3.98
N GLN A 148 13.11 13.36 3.60
CA GLN A 148 13.67 12.05 3.25
C GLN A 148 12.88 11.44 2.08
N THR A 149 13.62 11.01 1.06
CA THR A 149 13.08 10.17 -0.01
C THR A 149 13.77 8.82 0.07
N VAL A 150 13.03 7.78 0.43
CA VAL A 150 13.55 6.41 0.32
C VAL A 150 13.63 6.08 -1.15
N ARG A 151 14.84 6.02 -1.68
CA ARG A 151 15.08 5.76 -3.10
C ARG A 151 14.91 4.28 -3.39
N ALA A 152 13.99 3.93 -4.29
CA ALA A 152 13.95 2.58 -4.83
C ALA A 152 15.31 2.25 -5.50
N PRO A 153 15.89 1.07 -5.24
CA PRO A 153 17.15 0.69 -5.84
C PRO A 153 17.05 0.69 -7.37
N ARG A 154 18.06 1.25 -8.02
CA ARG A 154 18.20 1.13 -9.48
C ARG A 154 18.81 -0.24 -9.77
N LEU A 155 18.09 -1.08 -10.49
CA LEU A 155 18.61 -2.37 -10.93
C LEU A 155 19.20 -2.32 -12.34
N PRO A 156 20.28 -3.13 -12.57
CA PRO A 156 20.89 -3.28 -13.87
C PRO A 156 20.05 -4.16 -14.82
N ALA A 157 20.58 -4.47 -15.99
CA ALA A 157 20.01 -5.10 -17.20
C ALA A 157 18.94 -6.21 -17.10
N GLY A 158 18.60 -6.73 -15.91
CA GLY A 158 17.51 -7.69 -15.68
C GLY A 158 16.11 -7.08 -15.51
N ARG A 159 15.98 -5.75 -15.44
CA ARG A 159 14.75 -5.03 -15.05
C ARG A 159 13.57 -5.31 -15.97
N ALA A 160 13.77 -5.39 -17.27
CA ALA A 160 12.69 -5.66 -18.21
C ALA A 160 12.11 -7.09 -18.07
N ARG A 161 12.95 -8.07 -17.69
CA ARG A 161 12.51 -9.46 -17.46
C ARG A 161 11.72 -9.57 -16.16
N LEU A 162 12.19 -8.91 -15.09
CA LEU A 162 11.49 -8.88 -13.82
C LEU A 162 10.18 -8.08 -13.91
N ALA A 163 10.16 -6.98 -14.65
CA ALA A 163 8.94 -6.20 -14.89
C ALA A 163 7.85 -7.05 -15.58
N ARG A 164 8.22 -7.92 -16.54
CA ARG A 164 7.27 -8.86 -17.15
C ARG A 164 6.72 -9.85 -16.14
N ILE A 165 7.57 -10.41 -15.26
CA ILE A 165 7.12 -11.32 -14.21
C ILE A 165 6.17 -10.60 -13.25
N VAL A 166 6.48 -9.37 -12.84
CA VAL A 166 5.60 -8.54 -12.01
C VAL A 166 4.25 -8.33 -12.69
N ALA A 167 4.23 -7.98 -13.98
CA ALA A 167 3.00 -7.82 -14.75
C ALA A 167 2.19 -9.12 -14.77
N THR A 168 2.82 -10.25 -15.11
CA THR A 168 2.17 -11.57 -15.12
C THR A 168 1.56 -11.92 -13.76
N LEU A 169 2.30 -11.70 -12.66
CA LEU A 169 1.81 -11.97 -11.31
C LEU A 169 0.65 -11.05 -10.90
N ARG A 170 0.57 -9.83 -11.43
CA ARG A 170 -0.57 -8.93 -11.23
C ARG A 170 -1.80 -9.38 -12.01
N GLU A 171 -1.63 -9.70 -13.28
CA GLU A 171 -2.72 -10.06 -14.19
C GLU A 171 -3.29 -11.45 -13.87
N ARG A 172 -2.42 -12.41 -13.63
CA ARG A 172 -2.76 -13.84 -13.46
C ARG A 172 -2.61 -14.30 -12.00
N HIS A 173 -2.88 -13.41 -11.04
CA HIS A 173 -2.66 -13.67 -9.61
C HIS A 173 -3.45 -14.85 -9.06
N ALA A 174 -4.63 -15.15 -9.60
CA ALA A 174 -5.49 -16.29 -9.18
C ALA A 174 -4.96 -17.62 -9.66
N GLU A 175 -4.20 -17.66 -10.76
CA GLU A 175 -3.72 -18.88 -11.36
C GLU A 175 -2.50 -19.46 -10.61
N PRO A 176 -2.29 -20.78 -10.67
CA PRO A 176 -1.02 -21.36 -10.24
C PRO A 176 0.08 -20.96 -11.23
N LEU A 177 1.08 -20.23 -10.76
CA LEU A 177 2.24 -19.79 -11.53
C LEU A 177 3.51 -20.45 -10.97
N PRO A 178 3.96 -21.60 -11.51
CA PRO A 178 5.11 -22.31 -10.99
C PRO A 178 6.39 -21.50 -11.10
N LEU A 179 7.14 -21.40 -10.00
CA LEU A 179 8.42 -20.67 -9.93
C LEU A 179 9.40 -21.13 -11.02
N ALA A 180 9.38 -22.44 -11.37
CA ALA A 180 10.25 -23.00 -12.39
C ALA A 180 9.96 -22.43 -13.79
N GLU A 181 8.69 -22.20 -14.12
CA GLU A 181 8.29 -21.63 -15.41
C GLU A 181 8.69 -20.16 -15.50
N MET A 182 8.42 -19.38 -14.44
CA MET A 182 8.86 -17.99 -14.37
C MET A 182 10.38 -17.84 -14.48
N ALA A 183 11.14 -18.72 -13.81
CA ALA A 183 12.59 -18.72 -13.86
C ALA A 183 13.11 -19.06 -15.26
N ARG A 184 12.52 -20.07 -15.92
CA ARG A 184 12.84 -20.46 -17.31
C ARG A 184 12.57 -19.32 -18.28
N GLY A 185 11.40 -18.67 -18.17
CA GLY A 185 11.02 -17.52 -19.01
C GLY A 185 11.93 -16.30 -18.83
N ALA A 186 12.56 -16.16 -17.66
CA ALA A 186 13.53 -15.13 -17.38
C ALA A 186 14.99 -15.49 -17.73
N GLY A 187 15.25 -16.75 -18.12
CA GLY A 187 16.62 -17.26 -18.34
C GLY A 187 17.45 -17.29 -17.03
N MET A 188 16.81 -17.64 -15.93
CA MET A 188 17.40 -17.68 -14.59
C MET A 188 17.17 -19.03 -13.90
N SER A 189 18.04 -19.40 -12.97
CA SER A 189 17.70 -20.45 -12.01
C SER A 189 16.62 -19.95 -11.03
N ARG A 190 15.90 -20.87 -10.37
CA ARG A 190 14.91 -20.52 -9.34
C ARG A 190 15.48 -19.64 -8.23
N TYR A 191 16.70 -19.94 -7.80
CA TYR A 191 17.39 -19.17 -6.77
C TYR A 191 17.74 -17.75 -7.23
N GLN A 192 18.27 -17.61 -8.45
CA GLN A 192 18.57 -16.31 -9.05
C GLN A 192 17.31 -15.46 -9.18
N LEU A 193 16.19 -16.06 -9.65
CA LEU A 193 14.92 -15.35 -9.75
C LEU A 193 14.44 -14.87 -8.38
N ILE A 194 14.42 -15.72 -7.35
CA ILE A 194 13.98 -15.31 -6.01
C ILE A 194 14.81 -14.14 -5.50
N ARG A 195 16.14 -14.21 -5.61
CA ARG A 195 17.03 -13.12 -5.15
C ARG A 195 16.81 -11.83 -5.93
N ALA A 196 16.80 -11.90 -7.25
CA ALA A 196 16.63 -10.74 -8.11
C ALA A 196 15.23 -10.09 -7.90
N PHE A 197 14.19 -10.90 -7.84
CA PHE A 197 12.83 -10.43 -7.62
C PHE A 197 12.66 -9.78 -6.24
N ARG A 198 13.25 -10.40 -5.19
CA ARG A 198 13.22 -9.83 -3.84
C ARG A 198 14.01 -8.53 -3.74
N ALA A 199 15.14 -8.42 -4.43
CA ALA A 199 15.93 -7.19 -4.49
C ALA A 199 15.19 -6.06 -5.22
N GLU A 200 14.37 -6.40 -6.23
CA GLU A 200 13.57 -5.42 -6.99
C GLU A 200 12.30 -5.00 -6.28
N THR A 201 11.59 -5.94 -5.66
CA THR A 201 10.23 -5.74 -5.17
C THR A 201 10.10 -5.78 -3.65
N GLY A 202 11.13 -6.19 -2.92
CA GLY A 202 11.07 -6.44 -1.48
C GLY A 202 10.41 -7.78 -1.10
N MET A 203 9.86 -8.53 -2.05
CA MET A 203 9.14 -9.79 -1.82
C MET A 203 9.68 -10.93 -2.69
N THR A 204 9.42 -12.19 -2.29
CA THR A 204 9.57 -13.32 -3.22
C THR A 204 8.40 -13.33 -4.23
N PRO A 205 8.54 -13.98 -5.42
CA PRO A 205 7.44 -14.09 -6.38
C PRO A 205 6.15 -14.65 -5.79
N HIS A 206 6.23 -15.70 -4.98
CA HIS A 206 5.06 -16.28 -4.31
C HIS A 206 4.42 -15.32 -3.30
N ALA A 207 5.22 -14.64 -2.46
CA ALA A 207 4.70 -13.66 -1.50
C ALA A 207 4.01 -12.49 -2.22
N TYR A 208 4.57 -12.06 -3.34
CA TYR A 208 4.00 -11.00 -4.18
C TYR A 208 2.67 -11.44 -4.82
N GLN A 209 2.61 -12.66 -5.38
CA GLN A 209 1.37 -13.21 -5.92
C GLN A 209 0.26 -13.29 -4.85
N LEU A 210 0.62 -13.80 -3.67
CA LEU A 210 -0.31 -13.88 -2.55
C LEU A 210 -0.81 -12.50 -2.11
N ASP A 211 0.05 -11.49 -2.13
CA ASP A 211 -0.32 -10.11 -1.86
C ASP A 211 -1.31 -9.56 -2.91
N GLN A 212 -1.10 -9.84 -4.20
CA GLN A 212 -2.04 -9.45 -5.25
C GLN A 212 -3.42 -10.12 -5.06
N ARG A 213 -3.47 -11.40 -4.66
CA ARG A 213 -4.72 -12.07 -4.28
C ARG A 213 -5.43 -11.36 -3.14
N ILE A 214 -4.70 -10.96 -2.10
CA ILE A 214 -5.27 -10.23 -0.96
C ILE A 214 -5.81 -8.85 -1.38
N ASN A 215 -5.10 -8.13 -2.24
CA ASN A 215 -5.56 -6.85 -2.76
C ASN A 215 -6.85 -7.00 -3.60
N HIS A 216 -6.96 -8.08 -4.38
CA HIS A 216 -8.18 -8.40 -5.11
C HIS A 216 -9.32 -8.79 -4.15
N ALA A 217 -9.02 -9.63 -3.14
CA ALA A 217 -9.99 -10.01 -2.12
C ALA A 217 -10.59 -8.80 -1.40
N ARG A 218 -9.78 -7.77 -1.08
CA ARG A 218 -10.30 -6.53 -0.46
C ARG A 218 -11.37 -5.85 -1.33
N ARG A 219 -11.20 -5.84 -2.66
CA ARG A 219 -12.21 -5.28 -3.58
C ARG A 219 -13.50 -6.10 -3.59
N LEU A 220 -13.38 -7.43 -3.69
CA LEU A 220 -14.53 -8.33 -3.70
C LEU A 220 -15.30 -8.31 -2.37
N LEU A 221 -14.59 -8.25 -1.23
CA LEU A 221 -15.21 -8.13 0.09
C LEU A 221 -16.00 -6.82 0.23
N ARG A 222 -15.47 -5.70 -0.28
CA ARG A 222 -16.20 -4.41 -0.31
C ARG A 222 -17.46 -4.47 -1.18
N ALA A 223 -17.41 -5.25 -2.24
CA ALA A 223 -18.57 -5.50 -3.10
C ALA A 223 -19.59 -6.49 -2.49
N GLY A 224 -19.36 -6.97 -1.26
CA GLY A 224 -20.27 -7.88 -0.56
C GLY A 224 -20.04 -9.36 -0.83
N GLY A 225 -18.99 -9.74 -1.57
CA GLY A 225 -18.69 -11.13 -1.90
C GLY A 225 -18.46 -12.01 -0.67
N ALA A 226 -18.90 -13.26 -0.72
CA ALA A 226 -18.73 -14.21 0.37
C ALA A 226 -17.25 -14.65 0.51
N PRO A 227 -16.67 -14.65 1.71
CA PRO A 227 -15.26 -15.00 1.90
C PRO A 227 -14.86 -16.39 1.41
N ALA A 228 -15.79 -17.36 1.41
CA ALA A 228 -15.52 -18.71 0.92
C ALA A 228 -15.35 -18.74 -0.61
N ASP A 229 -16.26 -18.08 -1.32
CA ASP A 229 -16.23 -18.00 -2.79
C ASP A 229 -14.99 -17.22 -3.24
N ILE A 230 -14.70 -16.10 -2.58
CA ILE A 230 -13.48 -15.29 -2.83
C ILE A 230 -12.21 -16.13 -2.66
N ALA A 231 -12.14 -16.99 -1.64
CA ALA A 231 -10.98 -17.85 -1.42
C ALA A 231 -10.79 -18.83 -2.61
N GLN A 232 -11.87 -19.42 -3.07
CA GLN A 232 -11.85 -20.36 -4.23
C GLN A 232 -11.47 -19.63 -5.52
N ASP A 233 -12.13 -18.52 -5.84
CA ASP A 233 -11.93 -17.75 -7.08
C ASP A 233 -10.50 -17.20 -7.19
N LEU A 234 -9.88 -16.87 -6.05
CA LEU A 234 -8.53 -16.35 -6.00
C LEU A 234 -7.44 -17.43 -5.84
N GLY A 235 -7.80 -18.71 -5.94
CA GLY A 235 -6.85 -19.82 -5.96
C GLY A 235 -6.17 -20.09 -4.62
N PHE A 236 -6.85 -19.84 -3.50
CA PHE A 236 -6.41 -20.33 -2.19
C PHE A 236 -6.75 -21.81 -2.04
N SER A 237 -5.91 -22.57 -1.33
CA SER A 237 -6.15 -24.00 -1.09
C SER A 237 -7.43 -24.25 -0.28
N ASP A 238 -7.75 -23.34 0.62
CA ASP A 238 -8.91 -23.40 1.51
C ASP A 238 -9.17 -22.03 2.16
N GLN A 239 -10.34 -21.89 2.78
CA GLN A 239 -10.74 -20.68 3.48
C GLN A 239 -9.84 -20.31 4.66
N SER A 240 -9.26 -21.29 5.35
CA SER A 240 -8.36 -21.05 6.48
C SER A 240 -7.02 -20.45 6.02
N HIS A 241 -6.49 -20.94 4.89
CA HIS A 241 -5.32 -20.36 4.23
C HIS A 241 -5.59 -18.91 3.83
N PHE A 242 -6.73 -18.64 3.21
CA PHE A 242 -7.16 -17.28 2.87
C PHE A 242 -7.24 -16.38 4.10
N GLN A 243 -7.92 -16.82 5.17
CA GLN A 243 -8.06 -16.03 6.39
C GLN A 243 -6.72 -15.69 7.05
N ARG A 244 -5.79 -16.66 7.13
CA ARG A 244 -4.44 -16.44 7.67
C ARG A 244 -3.68 -15.42 6.83
N ALA A 245 -3.64 -15.61 5.51
CA ALA A 245 -2.94 -14.73 4.58
C ALA A 245 -3.50 -13.30 4.60
N PHE A 246 -4.83 -13.17 4.68
CA PHE A 246 -5.53 -11.89 4.77
C PHE A 246 -5.19 -11.17 6.09
N LYS A 247 -5.33 -11.86 7.24
CA LYS A 247 -5.04 -11.28 8.55
C LYS A 247 -3.59 -10.80 8.68
N GLN A 248 -2.62 -11.53 8.11
CA GLN A 248 -1.21 -11.17 8.13
C GLN A 248 -0.90 -9.87 7.36
N ARG A 249 -1.72 -9.45 6.40
CA ARG A 249 -1.50 -8.27 5.56
C ARG A 249 -2.47 -7.13 5.84
N VAL A 250 -3.63 -7.43 6.44
CA VAL A 250 -4.70 -6.44 6.68
C VAL A 250 -4.95 -6.23 8.17
N ALA A 251 -4.41 -7.11 9.05
CA ALA A 251 -4.65 -7.17 10.50
C ALA A 251 -6.12 -7.35 10.91
N LEU A 252 -6.99 -7.68 9.97
CA LEU A 252 -8.41 -8.00 10.19
C LEU A 252 -8.72 -9.35 9.55
N THR A 253 -9.74 -10.03 10.04
CA THR A 253 -10.32 -11.16 9.30
C THR A 253 -11.09 -10.65 8.08
N PRO A 254 -11.30 -11.47 7.02
CA PRO A 254 -12.11 -11.07 5.86
C PRO A 254 -13.50 -10.54 6.26
N ARG A 255 -14.20 -11.24 7.15
CA ARG A 255 -15.51 -10.79 7.68
C ARG A 255 -15.40 -9.48 8.47
N GLY A 256 -14.39 -9.35 9.35
CA GLY A 256 -14.16 -8.12 10.10
C GLY A 256 -13.82 -6.93 9.21
N PHE A 257 -13.14 -7.17 8.09
CA PHE A 257 -12.88 -6.16 7.07
C PHE A 257 -14.18 -5.74 6.35
N GLN A 258 -15.01 -6.72 5.94
CA GLN A 258 -16.26 -6.48 5.25
C GLN A 258 -17.25 -5.64 6.10
N HIS A 259 -17.39 -5.94 7.39
CA HIS A 259 -18.25 -5.17 8.31
C HIS A 259 -17.80 -3.72 8.53
N ARG A 260 -16.50 -3.40 8.34
CA ARG A 260 -16.00 -2.03 8.48
C ARG A 260 -16.01 -1.23 7.18
N ALA A 261 -16.17 -1.91 6.07
CA ALA A 261 -16.16 -1.30 4.74
C ALA A 261 -17.57 -0.96 4.21
N GLY A 262 -18.62 -1.52 4.80
CA GLY A 262 -20.02 -1.15 4.58
C GLY A 262 -20.49 -0.18 5.64
#